data_6f022dce04cb94f6763944012d54a9e7
#
_entry.id   6f022dce04cb94f6763944012d54a9e7
#
_cell.length_a   1.000
_cell.length_b   1.000
_cell.length_c   1.000
_cell.angle_alpha   90.00
_cell.angle_beta   90.00
_cell.angle_gamma   90.00
#
_symmetry.space_group_name_H-M   'P 1'
#
loop_
_entity.id
_entity.type
_entity.pdbx_description
1 polymer ?
#
loop_
_entity_poly.entity_id
_entity_poly.type
_entity_poly.pdbx_seq_one_letter_code
_entity_poly.pdbx_strand_id
1 'polypeptide(L)'
;MSFFDSFRDYSQTLFFAMKSIEWEIKCPQGKSKRTIEKNYHKAALQSKNIIFDLRRIELPEKDCISQLEQEFYDKHTKRLLVIKKNEELISLE
;
A
#
# COMPACT_ATOMS: atom_id res chain seq x y z
N MET A 1 -12.97 -11.30 -3.10
CA MET A 1 -11.77 -11.82 -2.42
C MET A 1 -11.48 -10.95 -1.22
N SER A 2 -11.28 -11.52 -0.06
CA SER A 2 -10.93 -10.76 1.12
C SER A 2 -9.47 -10.34 1.07
N PHE A 3 -9.09 -9.36 1.89
CA PHE A 3 -7.70 -8.94 1.99
C PHE A 3 -6.78 -10.10 2.39
N PHE A 4 -7.20 -10.92 3.34
CA PHE A 4 -6.39 -12.04 3.80
C PHE A 4 -6.17 -13.09 2.71
N ASP A 5 -7.17 -13.31 1.86
CA ASP A 5 -7.01 -14.23 0.73
C ASP A 5 -5.92 -13.76 -0.23
N SER A 6 -5.75 -12.45 -0.36
CA SER A 6 -4.72 -11.88 -1.23
C SER A 6 -3.32 -12.14 -0.72
N PHE A 7 -3.14 -12.36 0.58
CA PHE A 7 -1.84 -12.52 1.19
C PHE A 7 -1.46 -13.97 1.50
N ARG A 8 -2.37 -14.90 1.36
CA ARG A 8 -2.08 -16.27 1.80
C ARG A 8 -0.94 -16.95 1.05
N ASP A 9 -0.61 -16.47 -0.15
CA ASP A 9 0.49 -17.01 -0.94
C ASP A 9 1.81 -16.30 -0.70
N TYR A 10 1.83 -15.30 0.15
CA TYR A 10 2.98 -14.43 0.38
C TYR A 10 3.73 -14.76 1.66
N SER A 11 3.74 -15.98 2.02
CA SER A 11 4.62 -16.50 3.04
C SER A 11 4.41 -15.96 4.45
N GLN A 12 5.02 -16.68 5.35
CA GLN A 12 5.00 -16.39 6.79
C GLN A 12 5.73 -15.09 7.14
N THR A 13 6.65 -14.64 6.29
CA THR A 13 7.39 -13.40 6.55
C THR A 13 6.45 -12.20 6.65
N LEU A 14 5.52 -12.08 5.69
CA LEU A 14 4.54 -11.01 5.72
C LEU A 14 3.60 -11.18 6.92
N PHE A 15 3.21 -12.40 7.22
CA PHE A 15 2.35 -12.69 8.35
C PHE A 15 2.99 -12.24 9.67
N PHE A 16 4.29 -12.51 9.87
CA PHE A 16 5.00 -12.09 11.07
C PHE A 16 5.09 -10.56 11.16
N ALA A 17 5.37 -9.90 10.03
CA ALA A 17 5.42 -8.44 10.01
C ALA A 17 4.07 -7.85 10.43
N MET A 18 2.98 -8.43 9.98
CA MET A 18 1.65 -7.95 10.31
C MET A 18 1.26 -8.21 11.75
N LYS A 19 1.80 -9.26 12.38
CA LYS A 19 1.49 -9.58 13.78
C LYS A 19 2.15 -8.64 14.77
N SER A 20 3.35 -8.17 14.47
CA SER A 20 4.15 -7.40 15.43
C SER A 20 4.12 -5.89 15.17
N ILE A 21 3.49 -5.45 14.09
CA ILE A 21 3.49 -4.04 13.67
C ILE A 21 2.06 -3.65 13.33
N GLU A 22 1.65 -2.47 13.76
CA GLU A 22 0.36 -1.92 13.36
C GLU A 22 0.46 -1.34 11.97
N TRP A 23 -0.39 -1.82 11.07
CA TRP A 23 -0.43 -1.39 9.69
C TRP A 23 -1.74 -0.70 9.36
N GLU A 24 -1.66 0.37 8.60
CA GLU A 24 -2.84 0.99 7.99
C GLU A 24 -2.96 0.49 6.56
N ILE A 25 -4.13 0.00 6.20
CA ILE A 25 -4.38 -0.61 4.89
C ILE A 25 -5.29 0.28 4.08
N LYS A 26 -4.87 0.58 2.85
CA LYS A 26 -5.68 1.33 1.89
C LYS A 26 -5.81 0.56 0.60
N CYS A 27 -7.04 0.44 0.11
CA CYS A 27 -7.35 -0.21 -1.16
C CYS A 27 -8.25 0.74 -1.96
N PRO A 28 -7.70 1.83 -2.50
CA PRO A 28 -8.51 2.84 -3.16
C PRO A 28 -9.05 2.37 -4.49
N GLN A 29 -10.17 2.95 -4.88
CA GLN A 29 -10.78 2.77 -6.18
C GLN A 29 -10.85 4.13 -6.87
N GLY A 30 -11.07 4.13 -8.17
CA GLY A 30 -11.24 5.35 -8.93
C GLY A 30 -10.07 5.66 -9.84
N LYS A 31 -10.18 6.79 -10.52
CA LYS A 31 -9.24 7.19 -11.57
C LYS A 31 -8.71 8.62 -11.44
N SER A 32 -8.98 9.27 -10.33
CA SER A 32 -8.47 10.61 -10.08
C SER A 32 -6.98 10.57 -9.79
N LYS A 33 -6.23 11.50 -10.36
CA LYS A 33 -4.80 11.61 -10.11
C LYS A 33 -4.48 11.89 -8.64
N ARG A 34 -5.45 12.40 -7.89
CA ARG A 34 -5.28 12.71 -6.47
C ARG A 34 -5.64 11.56 -5.54
N THR A 35 -6.12 10.46 -6.08
CA THR A 35 -6.56 9.32 -5.27
C THR A 35 -5.44 8.79 -4.40
N ILE A 36 -4.24 8.61 -4.96
CA ILE A 36 -3.09 8.12 -4.21
C ILE A 36 -2.72 9.09 -3.08
N GLU A 37 -2.55 10.36 -3.42
CA GLU A 37 -2.16 11.38 -2.46
C GLU A 37 -3.13 11.48 -1.29
N LYS A 38 -4.42 11.54 -1.56
CA LYS A 38 -5.44 11.65 -0.53
C LYS A 38 -5.47 10.44 0.39
N ASN A 39 -5.42 9.25 -0.18
CA ASN A 39 -5.46 8.02 0.61
C ASN A 39 -4.18 7.85 1.43
N TYR A 40 -3.04 8.20 0.85
CA TYR A 40 -1.77 8.10 1.56
C TYR A 40 -1.72 9.07 2.75
N HIS A 41 -2.19 10.29 2.54
CA HIS A 41 -2.24 11.29 3.62
C HIS A 41 -3.06 10.76 4.81
N LYS A 42 -4.24 10.22 4.53
CA LYS A 42 -5.09 9.65 5.59
C LYS A 42 -4.41 8.48 6.29
N ALA A 43 -3.76 7.61 5.52
CA ALA A 43 -3.06 6.45 6.08
C ALA A 43 -1.90 6.90 6.98
N ALA A 44 -1.14 7.88 6.54
CA ALA A 44 0.01 8.38 7.30
C ALA A 44 -0.38 9.04 8.62
N LEU A 45 -1.61 9.55 8.72
CA LEU A 45 -2.14 10.07 9.97
C LEU A 45 -2.46 8.95 10.96
N GLN A 46 -2.71 7.74 10.47
CA GLN A 46 -3.08 6.60 11.31
C GLN A 46 -1.88 5.74 11.70
N SER A 47 -0.89 5.62 10.82
CA SER A 47 0.25 4.74 11.08
C SER A 47 1.46 5.16 10.23
N LYS A 48 2.65 4.79 10.69
CA LYS A 48 3.87 4.92 9.90
C LYS A 48 4.13 3.68 9.04
N ASN A 49 3.30 2.67 9.15
CA ASN A 49 3.41 1.43 8.41
C ASN A 49 2.15 1.26 7.55
N ILE A 50 2.31 1.31 6.25
CA ILE A 50 1.19 1.39 5.33
C ILE A 50 1.23 0.24 4.34
N ILE A 51 0.09 -0.38 4.11
CA ILE A 51 -0.11 -1.33 3.01
C ILE A 51 -1.04 -0.66 2.01
N PHE A 52 -0.58 -0.54 0.77
CA PHE A 52 -1.33 0.13 -0.28
C PHE A 52 -1.63 -0.85 -1.40
N ASP A 53 -2.91 -1.16 -1.60
CA ASP A 53 -3.36 -2.14 -2.58
C ASP A 53 -3.80 -1.42 -3.85
N LEU A 54 -3.13 -1.69 -4.97
CA LEU A 54 -3.39 -1.04 -6.25
C LEU A 54 -4.32 -1.85 -7.17
N ARG A 55 -4.82 -2.99 -6.71
CA ARG A 55 -5.56 -3.88 -7.61
C ARG A 55 -6.88 -3.31 -8.11
N ARG A 56 -7.49 -2.38 -7.38
CA ARG A 56 -8.79 -1.79 -7.74
C ARG A 56 -8.72 -0.39 -8.31
N ILE A 57 -7.54 0.22 -8.32
CA ILE A 57 -7.40 1.57 -8.82
C ILE A 57 -7.37 1.56 -10.35
N GLU A 58 -7.96 2.58 -10.96
CA GLU A 58 -8.05 2.67 -12.42
C GLU A 58 -6.95 3.53 -13.04
N LEU A 59 -5.94 3.87 -12.28
CA LEU A 59 -4.77 4.62 -12.77
C LEU A 59 -3.69 3.64 -13.24
N PRO A 60 -2.82 4.07 -14.17
CA PRO A 60 -1.68 3.25 -14.56
C PRO A 60 -0.82 2.91 -13.36
N GLU A 61 -0.44 1.65 -13.23
CA GLU A 61 0.33 1.17 -12.09
C GLU A 61 1.65 1.92 -11.93
N LYS A 62 2.34 2.20 -13.03
CA LYS A 62 3.61 2.90 -13.00
C LYS A 62 3.47 4.28 -12.34
N ASP A 63 2.42 5.00 -12.67
CA ASP A 63 2.14 6.31 -12.09
C ASP A 63 1.83 6.20 -10.61
N CYS A 64 1.07 5.17 -10.23
CA CYS A 64 0.73 4.93 -8.83
C CYS A 64 1.98 4.66 -8.01
N ILE A 65 2.87 3.80 -8.50
CA ILE A 65 4.09 3.46 -7.80
C ILE A 65 4.98 4.68 -7.64
N SER A 66 5.11 5.49 -8.69
CA SER A 66 5.89 6.72 -8.64
C SER A 66 5.36 7.68 -7.58
N GLN A 67 4.04 7.87 -7.53
CA GLN A 67 3.42 8.71 -6.52
C GLN A 67 3.62 8.15 -5.11
N LEU A 68 3.49 6.84 -4.94
CA LEU A 68 3.68 6.20 -3.64
C LEU A 68 5.11 6.36 -3.13
N GLU A 69 6.10 6.22 -3.99
CA GLU A 69 7.48 6.45 -3.61
C GLU A 69 7.69 7.88 -3.13
N GLN A 70 7.13 8.84 -3.85
CA GLN A 70 7.22 10.25 -3.48
C GLN A 70 6.56 10.51 -2.12
N GLU A 71 5.36 9.95 -1.92
CA GLU A 71 4.63 10.11 -0.65
C GLU A 71 5.37 9.45 0.50
N PHE A 72 6.00 8.30 0.25
CA PHE A 72 6.77 7.60 1.26
C PHE A 72 7.87 8.49 1.84
N TYR A 73 8.61 9.19 0.97
CA TYR A 73 9.65 10.09 1.41
C TYR A 73 9.10 11.37 2.02
N ASP A 74 8.09 11.97 1.39
CA ASP A 74 7.53 13.25 1.82
C ASP A 74 6.84 13.16 3.19
N LYS A 75 6.17 12.07 3.47
CA LYS A 75 5.43 11.89 4.73
C LYS A 75 6.26 11.23 5.82
N HIS A 76 7.51 10.89 5.53
CA HIS A 76 8.41 10.25 6.49
C HIS A 76 7.82 8.99 7.11
N THR A 77 7.09 8.20 6.31
CA THR A 77 6.56 6.92 6.78
C THR A 77 7.69 5.91 6.90
N LYS A 78 7.51 4.93 7.76
CA LYS A 78 8.55 4.00 8.10
C LYS A 78 8.61 2.80 7.16
N ARG A 79 7.45 2.26 6.81
CA ARG A 79 7.36 1.11 5.92
C ARG A 79 6.18 1.28 4.99
N LEU A 80 6.36 0.86 3.75
CA LEU A 80 5.28 0.84 2.77
C LEU A 80 5.34 -0.47 2.00
N LEU A 81 4.25 -1.23 2.06
CA LEU A 81 4.06 -2.40 1.21
C LEU A 81 3.04 -2.06 0.14
N VAL A 82 3.40 -2.30 -1.11
CA VAL A 82 2.51 -2.04 -2.24
C VAL A 82 2.12 -3.36 -2.88
N ILE A 83 0.83 -3.61 -3.02
CA ILE A 83 0.32 -4.77 -3.75
C ILE A 83 0.04 -4.31 -5.17
N LYS A 84 0.80 -4.84 -6.11
CA LYS A 84 0.65 -4.50 -7.51
C LYS A 84 -0.59 -5.15 -8.12
N LYS A 85 -0.96 -4.73 -9.31
CA LYS A 85 -2.14 -5.29 -9.98
C LYS A 85 -1.99 -6.77 -10.32
N ASN A 86 -0.77 -7.24 -10.50
CA ASN A 86 -0.47 -8.66 -10.71
C ASN A 86 -0.23 -9.42 -9.39
N GLU A 87 -0.56 -8.79 -8.27
CA GLU A 87 -0.44 -9.34 -6.92
C GLU A 87 1.01 -9.48 -6.40
N GLU A 88 1.99 -8.98 -7.13
CA GLU A 88 3.35 -8.91 -6.62
C GLU A 88 3.46 -7.82 -5.55
N LEU A 89 4.41 -7.97 -4.64
CA LEU A 89 4.64 -7.01 -3.56
C LEU A 89 5.90 -6.19 -3.82
N ILE A 90 5.81 -4.90 -3.50
CA ILE A 90 6.96 -4.00 -3.43
C ILE A 90 7.06 -3.51 -1.99
N SER A 91 8.25 -3.55 -1.42
CA SER A 91 8.49 -3.08 -0.05
C SER A 91 9.45 -1.90 -0.06
N LEU A 92 9.06 -0.83 0.63
CA LEU A 92 9.90 0.35 0.86
C LEU A 92 10.10 0.51 2.37
N GLU A 93 11.33 0.76 2.76
CA GLU A 93 11.68 1.01 4.16
C GLU A 93 12.62 2.19 4.33
#